data_51247e009c35f3b7e33dfa5c48cf6d07
#
_entry.id   51247e009c35f3b7e33dfa5c48cf6d07
#
_cell.length_a   1.000
_cell.length_b   1.000
_cell.length_c   1.000
_cell.angle_alpha   90.00
_cell.angle_beta   90.00
_cell.angle_gamma   90.00
#
_symmetry.space_group_name_H-M   'P 1'
#
loop_
_entity.id
_entity.type
_entity.pdbx_description
1 polymer ?
#
loop_
_entity_poly.entity_id
_entity_poly.type
_entity_poly.pdbx_seq_one_letter_code
_entity_poly.pdbx_strand_id
1 'polypeptide(L)'
;KQTHEWLNDESGISIMVPFVEVSSNPIRYDHFNLLRLQAVSQKNIAEATTFITTKAVKTEGAWQKGRKTFLPNLHKIELDITYDCNLKCFHCNRSCTQAPTQSHMTLAQIKNFVQESIVLDKKWHLINVLGGEPTIHPEFAQIINCLLYEYVIPFSPETTLQVTSNGFGDEVKEKLAALPQHPNLIVNNNSFKEDKEIPYFTPFNLAPKDEVNASLHDYKKGCWVTSYCGIGLNHLGYFACGVAGGIERVLQTNKGIKRLQEVETTLLQEQLHDFCQWCGNFSAYAGNQGDFMDRAEKDSAPKRAMSDSWKEIYKQHNKHEIN
;
A
#
# COMPACT_ATOMS: atom_id res chain seq x y z
N LYS A 1 -9.38 -3.67 -24.48
CA LYS A 1 -8.78 -2.95 -25.65
C LYS A 1 -7.67 -2.08 -25.10
N GLN A 2 -6.43 -2.37 -25.49
CA GLN A 2 -5.31 -1.50 -25.18
C GLN A 2 -5.41 -0.27 -26.09
N THR A 3 -5.65 0.88 -25.50
CA THR A 3 -5.48 2.18 -26.16
C THR A 3 -4.05 2.66 -25.88
N HIS A 4 -3.44 3.26 -26.88
CA HIS A 4 -2.11 3.83 -26.76
C HIS A 4 -2.20 5.34 -26.96
N GLU A 5 -1.54 6.09 -26.11
CA GLU A 5 -1.39 7.53 -26.24
C GLU A 5 0.06 7.88 -26.55
N TRP A 6 0.26 8.77 -27.50
CA TRP A 6 1.56 9.30 -27.84
C TRP A 6 1.82 10.58 -27.03
N LEU A 7 2.85 10.55 -26.24
CA LEU A 7 3.34 11.75 -25.54
C LEU A 7 4.52 12.32 -26.32
N ASN A 8 4.33 13.51 -26.83
CA ASN A 8 5.41 14.30 -27.44
C ASN A 8 5.90 15.35 -26.44
N ASP A 9 7.19 15.49 -26.34
CA ASP A 9 7.80 16.61 -25.62
C ASP A 9 8.42 17.62 -26.58
N GLU A 10 8.91 18.72 -26.06
CA GLU A 10 9.57 19.78 -26.84
C GLU A 10 10.88 19.32 -27.49
N SER A 11 11.45 18.20 -27.07
CA SER A 11 12.65 17.61 -27.67
C SER A 11 12.35 16.73 -28.89
N GLY A 12 11.07 16.55 -29.24
CA GLY A 12 10.62 15.73 -30.37
C GLY A 12 10.69 14.24 -30.12
N ILE A 13 10.86 13.80 -28.86
CA ILE A 13 10.82 12.40 -28.50
C ILE A 13 9.37 11.98 -28.37
N SER A 14 8.92 11.10 -29.28
CA SER A 14 7.60 10.47 -29.19
C SER A 14 7.68 9.17 -28.41
N ILE A 15 6.94 9.09 -27.31
CA ILE A 15 6.86 7.89 -26.47
C ILE A 15 5.46 7.31 -26.55
N MET A 16 5.34 6.10 -27.03
CA MET A 16 4.08 5.36 -26.98
C MET A 16 3.86 4.83 -25.59
N VAL A 17 2.86 5.35 -24.92
CA VAL A 17 2.43 4.88 -23.60
C VAL A 17 1.26 3.94 -23.83
N PRO A 18 1.35 2.67 -23.45
CA PRO A 18 0.16 1.84 -23.39
C PRO A 18 -0.78 2.46 -22.35
N PHE A 19 -1.92 2.93 -22.83
CA PHE A 19 -3.01 3.30 -21.96
C PHE A 19 -3.60 1.99 -21.43
N VAL A 20 -3.05 1.49 -20.36
CA VAL A 20 -3.75 0.50 -19.57
C VAL A 20 -4.82 1.30 -18.86
N GLU A 21 -6.06 1.03 -19.19
CA GLU A 21 -7.20 1.53 -18.45
C GLU A 21 -6.87 1.36 -16.96
N VAL A 22 -6.80 2.47 -16.23
CA VAL A 22 -6.28 2.54 -14.86
C VAL A 22 -7.29 1.90 -13.90
N SER A 23 -7.91 0.84 -14.33
CA SER A 23 -8.88 0.15 -13.50
C SER A 23 -8.24 -0.83 -12.53
N SER A 24 -7.04 -1.32 -12.72
CA SER A 24 -6.66 -2.42 -11.86
C SER A 24 -5.20 -2.72 -11.61
N ASN A 25 -4.25 -2.16 -12.30
CA ASN A 25 -2.88 -2.53 -11.98
C ASN A 25 -1.95 -1.33 -12.11
N PRO A 26 -1.45 -0.85 -10.98
CA PRO A 26 -0.36 0.07 -11.04
C PRO A 26 0.84 -0.69 -11.57
N ILE A 27 1.14 -0.42 -12.80
CA ILE A 27 2.46 -0.72 -13.28
C ILE A 27 3.40 -0.03 -12.32
N ARG A 28 4.13 -0.80 -11.53
CA ARG A 28 5.17 -0.24 -10.67
C ARG A 28 6.06 0.64 -11.52
N TYR A 29 6.52 1.69 -10.91
CA TYR A 29 7.41 2.66 -11.51
C TYR A 29 8.53 2.00 -12.32
N ASP A 30 9.13 0.96 -11.77
CA ASP A 30 10.23 0.21 -12.38
C ASP A 30 9.77 -0.58 -13.61
N HIS A 31 8.61 -1.20 -13.55
CA HIS A 31 8.04 -1.95 -14.67
C HIS A 31 7.59 -1.04 -15.81
N PHE A 32 7.06 0.11 -15.44
CA PHE A 32 6.66 1.14 -16.37
C PHE A 32 7.86 1.77 -17.07
N ASN A 33 8.95 1.99 -16.36
CA ASN A 33 10.20 2.48 -16.93
C ASN A 33 10.83 1.44 -17.88
N LEU A 34 10.81 0.17 -17.51
CA LEU A 34 11.36 -0.90 -18.35
C LEU A 34 10.61 -1.07 -19.68
N LEU A 35 9.29 -1.07 -19.65
CA LEU A 35 8.46 -1.17 -20.85
C LEU A 35 8.62 0.04 -21.78
N ARG A 36 8.90 1.21 -21.21
CA ARG A 36 9.11 2.43 -22.00
C ARG A 36 10.50 2.53 -22.60
N LEU A 37 11.52 2.07 -21.89
CA LEU A 37 12.87 1.98 -22.43
C LEU A 37 12.95 1.10 -23.67
N GLN A 38 12.08 0.12 -23.79
CA GLN A 38 11.94 -0.69 -25.00
C GLN A 38 11.31 0.07 -26.18
N ALA A 39 10.53 1.10 -25.92
CA ALA A 39 9.84 1.88 -26.96
C ALA A 39 10.66 3.10 -27.45
N VAL A 40 11.68 3.48 -26.73
CA VAL A 40 12.54 4.61 -27.10
C VAL A 40 13.72 4.11 -27.92
N SER A 41 13.91 4.68 -29.10
CA SER A 41 15.09 4.37 -29.91
C SER A 41 16.35 4.64 -29.09
N GLN A 42 17.32 3.74 -29.19
CA GLN A 42 18.52 3.63 -28.34
C GLN A 42 19.38 4.90 -28.20
N LYS A 43 18.95 6.04 -28.71
CA LYS A 43 19.79 7.23 -28.83
C LYS A 43 20.07 7.95 -27.52
N ASN A 44 19.20 7.81 -26.49
CA ASN A 44 19.47 8.44 -25.19
C ASN A 44 18.62 7.85 -24.05
N ILE A 45 18.95 6.62 -23.65
CA ILE A 45 18.24 5.91 -22.58
C ILE A 45 18.25 6.68 -21.26
N ALA A 46 19.34 7.37 -20.93
CA ALA A 46 19.46 8.15 -19.69
C ALA A 46 18.54 9.38 -19.70
N GLU A 47 18.48 10.13 -20.81
CA GLU A 47 17.58 11.28 -20.95
C GLU A 47 16.12 10.86 -20.98
N ALA A 48 15.81 9.77 -21.70
CA ALA A 48 14.46 9.20 -21.72
C ALA A 48 14.01 8.73 -20.33
N THR A 49 14.90 8.11 -19.56
CA THR A 49 14.61 7.68 -18.19
C THR A 49 14.35 8.89 -17.29
N THR A 50 15.19 9.92 -17.37
CA THR A 50 15.02 11.16 -16.61
C THR A 50 13.72 11.86 -16.97
N PHE A 51 13.40 11.97 -18.25
CA PHE A 51 12.16 12.56 -18.74
C PHE A 51 10.93 11.81 -18.25
N ILE A 52 10.93 10.49 -18.36
CA ILE A 52 9.84 9.62 -17.92
C ILE A 52 9.64 9.77 -16.41
N THR A 53 10.72 9.70 -15.65
CA THR A 53 10.68 9.83 -14.19
C THR A 53 10.14 11.19 -13.77
N THR A 54 10.65 12.28 -14.37
CA THR A 54 10.21 13.64 -14.07
C THR A 54 8.75 13.86 -14.45
N LYS A 55 8.30 13.34 -15.59
CA LYS A 55 6.92 13.52 -16.04
C LYS A 55 5.93 12.67 -15.26
N ALA A 56 6.31 11.45 -14.89
CA ALA A 56 5.50 10.61 -14.02
C ALA A 56 5.34 11.24 -12.62
N VAL A 57 6.41 11.76 -12.04
CA VAL A 57 6.36 12.49 -10.77
C VAL A 57 5.46 13.73 -10.89
N LYS A 58 5.57 14.52 -11.98
CA LYS A 58 4.67 15.65 -12.24
C LYS A 58 3.21 15.22 -12.40
N THR A 59 2.98 14.07 -13.00
CA THR A 59 1.62 13.54 -13.21
C THR A 59 1.01 13.07 -11.88
N GLU A 60 1.78 12.47 -11.00
CA GLU A 60 1.32 12.09 -9.65
C GLU A 60 1.01 13.33 -8.80
N GLY A 61 1.85 14.35 -8.83
CA GLY A 61 1.57 15.63 -8.18
C GLY A 61 0.37 16.38 -8.76
N ALA A 62 0.21 16.31 -10.08
CA ALA A 62 -0.94 16.88 -10.78
C ALA A 62 -2.22 16.09 -10.47
N TRP A 63 -2.11 14.78 -10.21
CA TRP A 63 -3.23 13.92 -9.87
C TRP A 63 -3.94 14.38 -8.59
N GLN A 64 -3.21 14.79 -7.57
CA GLN A 64 -3.83 15.34 -6.36
C GLN A 64 -4.33 16.76 -6.52
N LYS A 65 -3.59 17.62 -7.19
CA LYS A 65 -3.98 19.02 -7.41
C LYS A 65 -5.23 19.17 -8.27
N GLY A 66 -5.46 18.24 -9.21
CA GLY A 66 -6.63 18.23 -10.08
C GLY A 66 -7.83 17.50 -9.50
N ARG A 67 -7.68 16.70 -8.47
CA ARG A 67 -8.76 15.86 -7.95
C ARG A 67 -9.69 16.64 -7.04
N LYS A 68 -10.91 16.83 -7.51
CA LYS A 68 -11.94 17.54 -6.75
C LYS A 68 -12.63 16.64 -5.72
N THR A 69 -12.68 15.34 -5.97
CA THR A 69 -13.38 14.36 -5.12
C THR A 69 -12.56 13.12 -4.91
N PHE A 70 -12.69 12.52 -3.74
CA PHE A 70 -12.17 11.20 -3.43
C PHE A 70 -13.01 10.14 -4.17
N LEU A 71 -12.33 9.23 -4.85
CA LEU A 71 -12.92 8.05 -5.45
C LEU A 71 -12.21 6.81 -4.90
N PRO A 72 -12.85 6.04 -4.01
CA PRO A 72 -12.26 4.83 -3.48
C PRO A 72 -12.12 3.76 -4.57
N ASN A 73 -11.03 3.03 -4.56
CA ASN A 73 -10.93 1.83 -5.37
C ASN A 73 -11.53 0.65 -4.59
N LEU A 74 -12.79 0.38 -4.84
CA LEU A 74 -13.53 -0.71 -4.20
C LEU A 74 -13.32 -2.07 -4.89
N HIS A 75 -12.45 -2.15 -5.90
CA HIS A 75 -12.16 -3.41 -6.62
C HIS A 75 -10.93 -4.13 -6.09
N LYS A 76 -10.17 -3.48 -5.20
CA LYS A 76 -8.97 -4.02 -4.58
C LYS A 76 -9.05 -3.94 -3.08
N ILE A 77 -8.44 -4.92 -2.41
CA ILE A 77 -8.37 -4.95 -0.96
C ILE A 77 -7.00 -5.43 -0.49
N GLU A 78 -6.47 -4.76 0.51
CA GLU A 78 -5.29 -5.18 1.27
C GLU A 78 -5.74 -5.83 2.58
N LEU A 79 -5.36 -7.09 2.82
CA LEU A 79 -5.62 -7.82 4.06
C LEU A 79 -4.37 -7.78 4.92
N ASP A 80 -4.33 -6.92 5.93
CA ASP A 80 -3.27 -6.93 6.94
C ASP A 80 -3.56 -8.04 7.94
N ILE A 81 -3.14 -9.28 7.62
CA ILE A 81 -3.48 -10.45 8.43
C ILE A 81 -2.71 -10.51 9.75
N THR A 82 -1.56 -9.82 9.84
CA THR A 82 -0.74 -9.72 11.04
C THR A 82 0.01 -8.40 11.08
N TYR A 83 0.38 -7.95 12.27
CA TYR A 83 1.32 -6.85 12.48
C TYR A 83 2.66 -7.32 13.04
N ASP A 84 2.83 -8.63 13.24
CA ASP A 84 4.13 -9.21 13.58
C ASP A 84 5.05 -9.21 12.35
N CYS A 85 6.35 -8.94 12.57
CA CYS A 85 7.31 -8.82 11.48
C CYS A 85 8.73 -9.15 11.96
N ASN A 86 9.49 -9.82 11.11
CA ASN A 86 10.90 -10.12 11.34
C ASN A 86 11.86 -8.99 10.94
N LEU A 87 11.35 -7.88 10.39
CA LEU A 87 12.12 -6.69 10.02
C LEU A 87 11.87 -5.50 10.94
N LYS A 88 12.85 -4.59 10.99
CA LYS A 88 12.83 -3.37 11.83
C LYS A 88 12.89 -2.10 10.97
N CYS A 89 11.94 -1.95 10.05
CA CYS A 89 11.89 -0.78 9.17
C CYS A 89 11.48 0.47 9.95
N PHE A 90 12.31 1.52 9.91
CA PHE A 90 12.07 2.75 10.66
C PHE A 90 10.78 3.47 10.21
N HIS A 91 10.55 3.58 8.92
CA HIS A 91 9.34 4.18 8.35
C HIS A 91 8.31 3.12 7.93
N CYS A 92 8.12 2.09 8.73
CA CYS A 92 7.11 1.08 8.47
C CYS A 92 5.71 1.69 8.49
N ASN A 93 5.02 1.66 7.36
CA ASN A 93 3.66 2.22 7.24
C ASN A 93 2.56 1.40 7.93
N ARG A 94 2.95 0.32 8.59
CA ARG A 94 2.13 -0.47 9.54
C ARG A 94 2.61 -0.34 10.97
N SER A 95 3.65 0.46 11.23
CA SER A 95 4.23 0.71 12.56
C SER A 95 4.61 -0.57 13.32
N CYS A 96 5.00 -1.63 12.61
CA CYS A 96 5.26 -2.94 13.22
C CYS A 96 6.35 -2.91 14.29
N THR A 97 7.40 -2.12 14.08
CA THR A 97 8.51 -1.98 15.02
C THR A 97 8.24 -0.94 16.10
N GLN A 98 7.61 0.17 15.71
CA GLN A 98 7.39 1.32 16.57
C GLN A 98 6.25 1.11 17.58
N ALA A 99 5.27 0.28 17.20
CA ALA A 99 4.20 -0.17 18.06
C ALA A 99 4.01 -1.68 17.85
N PRO A 100 4.93 -2.52 18.34
CA PRO A 100 4.87 -3.96 18.15
C PRO A 100 3.60 -4.55 18.76
N THR A 101 3.10 -5.59 18.14
CA THR A 101 1.92 -6.32 18.61
C THR A 101 1.89 -7.71 18.00
N GLN A 102 1.33 -8.65 18.70
CA GLN A 102 1.02 -9.99 18.21
C GLN A 102 -0.43 -10.11 17.73
N SER A 103 -1.06 -9.00 17.37
CA SER A 103 -2.43 -9.02 16.85
C SER A 103 -2.48 -9.61 15.45
N HIS A 104 -3.33 -10.61 15.29
CA HIS A 104 -3.58 -11.30 14.03
C HIS A 104 -5.06 -11.26 13.68
N MET A 105 -5.38 -11.30 12.40
CA MET A 105 -6.72 -11.68 11.97
C MET A 105 -6.91 -13.17 12.21
N THR A 106 -8.03 -13.56 12.77
CA THR A 106 -8.35 -14.99 12.92
C THR A 106 -8.83 -15.57 11.59
N LEU A 107 -8.65 -16.88 11.41
CA LEU A 107 -9.23 -17.57 10.24
C LEU A 107 -10.74 -17.35 10.14
N ALA A 108 -11.44 -17.24 11.29
CA ALA A 108 -12.86 -16.90 11.32
C ALA A 108 -13.19 -15.55 10.71
N GLN A 109 -12.35 -14.52 10.95
CA GLN A 109 -12.51 -13.20 10.32
C GLN A 109 -12.27 -13.27 8.80
N ILE A 110 -11.31 -14.07 8.35
CA ILE A 110 -11.08 -14.28 6.91
C ILE A 110 -12.27 -15.00 6.27
N LYS A 111 -12.82 -16.03 6.92
CA LYS A 111 -14.03 -16.72 6.43
C LYS A 111 -15.23 -15.79 6.39
N ASN A 112 -15.37 -14.92 7.37
CA ASN A 112 -16.43 -13.90 7.36
C ASN A 112 -16.26 -12.92 6.18
N PHE A 113 -15.05 -12.45 5.91
CA PHE A 113 -14.76 -11.62 4.73
C PHE A 113 -15.13 -12.33 3.42
N VAL A 114 -14.78 -13.62 3.29
CA VAL A 114 -15.15 -14.44 2.13
C VAL A 114 -16.68 -14.53 2.01
N GLN A 115 -17.37 -14.86 3.10
CA GLN A 115 -18.82 -14.98 3.13
C GLN A 115 -19.52 -13.65 2.80
N GLU A 116 -19.09 -12.53 3.36
CA GLU A 116 -19.61 -11.20 3.03
C GLU A 116 -19.41 -10.88 1.54
N SER A 117 -18.22 -11.19 0.99
CA SER A 117 -17.92 -10.98 -0.42
C SER A 117 -18.86 -11.79 -1.32
N ILE A 118 -19.12 -13.06 -0.99
CA ILE A 118 -20.03 -13.92 -1.75
C ILE A 118 -21.48 -13.42 -1.66
N VAL A 119 -21.96 -13.12 -0.45
CA VAL A 119 -23.34 -12.65 -0.24
C VAL A 119 -23.64 -11.34 -0.96
N LEU A 120 -22.65 -10.45 -1.03
CA LEU A 120 -22.77 -9.16 -1.73
C LEU A 120 -22.42 -9.25 -3.23
N ASP A 121 -22.23 -10.43 -3.78
CA ASP A 121 -21.73 -10.66 -5.16
C ASP A 121 -20.50 -9.82 -5.50
N LYS A 122 -19.66 -9.59 -4.52
CA LYS A 122 -18.46 -8.75 -4.65
C LYS A 122 -17.35 -9.54 -5.33
N LYS A 123 -17.00 -9.13 -6.54
CA LYS A 123 -15.85 -9.67 -7.30
C LYS A 123 -14.66 -8.74 -7.13
N TRP A 124 -13.63 -9.21 -6.42
CA TRP A 124 -12.41 -8.46 -6.26
C TRP A 124 -11.49 -8.64 -7.48
N HIS A 125 -10.90 -7.58 -7.97
CA HIS A 125 -9.82 -7.70 -8.96
C HIS A 125 -8.52 -8.17 -8.30
N LEU A 126 -8.26 -7.68 -7.09
CA LEU A 126 -7.07 -8.03 -6.33
C LEU A 126 -7.40 -8.16 -4.84
N ILE A 127 -7.05 -9.31 -4.29
CA ILE A 127 -6.92 -9.50 -2.85
C ILE A 127 -5.42 -9.60 -2.55
N ASN A 128 -4.87 -8.62 -1.82
CA ASN A 128 -3.47 -8.59 -1.46
C ASN A 128 -3.30 -8.94 0.02
N VAL A 129 -2.73 -10.10 0.31
CA VAL A 129 -2.43 -10.57 1.67
C VAL A 129 -1.06 -10.04 2.07
N LEU A 130 -1.05 -9.26 3.14
CA LEU A 130 0.17 -8.63 3.67
C LEU A 130 0.01 -8.33 5.17
N GLY A 131 0.68 -7.31 5.66
CA GLY A 131 0.63 -6.85 7.05
C GLY A 131 2.01 -6.41 7.52
N GLY A 132 2.53 -7.02 8.60
CA GLY A 132 3.94 -7.06 8.95
C GLY A 132 4.67 -7.98 7.97
N GLU A 133 4.91 -9.21 8.40
CA GLU A 133 5.31 -10.29 7.49
C GLU A 133 4.22 -11.38 7.51
N PRO A 134 3.44 -11.55 6.43
CA PRO A 134 2.27 -12.42 6.45
C PRO A 134 2.61 -13.89 6.73
N THR A 135 3.78 -14.36 6.34
CA THR A 135 4.21 -15.75 6.58
C THR A 135 4.44 -16.07 8.06
N ILE A 136 4.60 -15.05 8.93
CA ILE A 136 4.72 -15.23 10.37
C ILE A 136 3.36 -15.56 11.01
N HIS A 137 2.26 -15.22 10.35
CA HIS A 137 0.93 -15.55 10.86
C HIS A 137 0.81 -17.06 11.12
N PRO A 138 0.34 -17.50 12.32
CA PRO A 138 0.25 -18.93 12.65
C PRO A 138 -0.61 -19.75 11.69
N GLU A 139 -1.66 -19.13 11.14
CA GLU A 139 -2.60 -19.77 10.22
C GLU A 139 -2.40 -19.32 8.76
N PHE A 140 -1.18 -18.84 8.38
CA PHE A 140 -0.91 -18.29 7.05
C PHE A 140 -1.38 -19.21 5.91
N ALA A 141 -0.97 -20.47 5.95
CA ALA A 141 -1.34 -21.44 4.90
C ALA A 141 -2.85 -21.66 4.83
N GLN A 142 -3.53 -21.74 5.99
CA GLN A 142 -4.98 -21.91 6.07
C GLN A 142 -5.72 -20.69 5.50
N ILE A 143 -5.21 -19.48 5.76
CA ILE A 143 -5.76 -18.23 5.21
C ILE A 143 -5.65 -18.21 3.69
N ILE A 144 -4.47 -18.52 3.14
CA ILE A 144 -4.29 -18.57 1.68
C ILE A 144 -5.20 -19.63 1.05
N ASN A 145 -5.27 -20.82 1.65
CA ASN A 145 -6.15 -21.89 1.18
C ASN A 145 -7.64 -21.48 1.23
N CYS A 146 -8.09 -20.84 2.30
CA CYS A 146 -9.45 -20.33 2.41
C CYS A 146 -9.76 -19.33 1.29
N LEU A 147 -8.90 -18.31 1.09
CA LEU A 147 -9.11 -17.31 0.04
C LEU A 147 -9.09 -17.94 -1.37
N LEU A 148 -8.16 -18.87 -1.62
CA LEU A 148 -8.02 -19.49 -2.94
C LEU A 148 -9.16 -20.48 -3.23
N TYR A 149 -9.44 -21.41 -2.32
CA TYR A 149 -10.35 -22.53 -2.58
C TYR A 149 -11.80 -22.26 -2.18
N GLU A 150 -12.07 -21.32 -1.27
CA GLU A 150 -13.44 -20.99 -0.85
C GLU A 150 -13.98 -19.73 -1.56
N TYR A 151 -13.10 -18.87 -2.13
CA TYR A 151 -13.52 -17.65 -2.82
C TYR A 151 -13.04 -17.58 -4.27
N VAL A 152 -11.72 -17.58 -4.52
CA VAL A 152 -11.18 -17.30 -5.86
C VAL A 152 -11.66 -18.35 -6.87
N ILE A 153 -11.36 -19.61 -6.64
CA ILE A 153 -11.67 -20.68 -7.61
C ILE A 153 -13.17 -20.85 -7.82
N PRO A 154 -14.01 -21.00 -6.78
CA PRO A 154 -15.42 -21.30 -6.98
C PRO A 154 -16.29 -20.09 -7.31
N PHE A 155 -15.90 -18.88 -6.90
CA PHE A 155 -16.80 -17.74 -6.94
C PHE A 155 -16.29 -16.61 -7.84
N SER A 156 -14.99 -16.28 -7.80
CA SER A 156 -14.42 -15.16 -8.56
C SER A 156 -13.09 -15.55 -9.24
N PRO A 157 -13.13 -16.41 -10.27
CA PRO A 157 -11.92 -16.95 -10.89
C PRO A 157 -11.07 -15.91 -11.63
N GLU A 158 -11.56 -14.68 -11.74
CA GLU A 158 -10.79 -13.54 -12.29
C GLU A 158 -10.01 -12.77 -11.21
N THR A 159 -10.25 -13.08 -9.93
CA THR A 159 -9.54 -12.43 -8.83
C THR A 159 -8.07 -12.88 -8.80
N THR A 160 -7.16 -11.91 -8.74
CA THR A 160 -5.78 -12.18 -8.39
C THR A 160 -5.65 -12.21 -6.87
N LEU A 161 -5.18 -13.32 -6.32
CA LEU A 161 -4.75 -13.45 -4.93
C LEU A 161 -3.23 -13.21 -4.88
N GLN A 162 -2.82 -12.14 -4.26
CA GLN A 162 -1.41 -11.76 -4.15
C GLN A 162 -0.94 -11.88 -2.70
N VAL A 163 0.25 -12.43 -2.52
CA VAL A 163 0.98 -12.39 -1.26
C VAL A 163 2.11 -11.38 -1.37
N THR A 164 2.10 -10.37 -0.49
CA THR A 164 3.16 -9.37 -0.40
C THR A 164 3.98 -9.62 0.86
N SER A 165 5.12 -10.29 0.69
CA SER A 165 6.08 -10.65 1.72
C SER A 165 7.36 -9.82 1.59
N ASN A 166 8.11 -9.68 2.68
CA ASN A 166 9.45 -9.10 2.63
C ASN A 166 10.50 -10.09 2.09
N GLY A 167 10.18 -11.38 2.01
CA GLY A 167 11.05 -12.43 1.47
C GLY A 167 12.32 -12.70 2.29
N PHE A 168 12.43 -12.15 3.49
CA PHE A 168 13.64 -12.21 4.29
C PHE A 168 13.63 -13.38 5.29
N GLY A 169 14.66 -14.22 5.21
CA GLY A 169 14.87 -15.37 6.09
C GLY A 169 14.37 -16.68 5.49
N ASP A 170 15.00 -17.77 5.90
CA ASP A 170 14.76 -19.10 5.31
C ASP A 170 13.34 -19.60 5.59
N GLU A 171 12.86 -19.42 6.81
CA GLU A 171 11.48 -19.79 7.18
C GLU A 171 10.44 -19.08 6.31
N VAL A 172 10.63 -17.78 6.01
CA VAL A 172 9.75 -17.02 5.11
C VAL A 172 9.79 -17.62 3.70
N LYS A 173 10.99 -17.89 3.19
CA LYS A 173 11.17 -18.48 1.85
C LYS A 173 10.55 -19.87 1.75
N GLU A 174 10.73 -20.72 2.76
CA GLU A 174 10.13 -22.04 2.83
C GLU A 174 8.59 -21.98 2.81
N LYS A 175 8.00 -21.11 3.61
CA LYS A 175 6.53 -20.93 3.63
C LYS A 175 5.99 -20.38 2.31
N LEU A 176 6.72 -19.48 1.66
CA LEU A 176 6.33 -18.98 0.33
C LEU A 176 6.46 -20.06 -0.75
N ALA A 177 7.50 -20.90 -0.68
CA ALA A 177 7.69 -22.00 -1.61
C ALA A 177 6.64 -23.13 -1.44
N ALA A 178 6.08 -23.28 -0.23
CA ALA A 178 5.03 -24.25 0.07
C ALA A 178 3.62 -23.80 -0.36
N LEU A 179 3.46 -22.60 -0.90
CA LEU A 179 2.16 -22.12 -1.37
C LEU A 179 1.65 -22.94 -2.57
N PRO A 180 0.32 -23.11 -2.69
CA PRO A 180 -0.29 -23.78 -3.82
C PRO A 180 0.14 -23.14 -5.15
N GLN A 181 0.44 -23.97 -6.14
CA GLN A 181 0.71 -23.50 -7.50
C GLN A 181 -0.62 -23.30 -8.23
N HIS A 182 -1.02 -22.04 -8.40
CA HIS A 182 -2.26 -21.68 -9.08
C HIS A 182 -2.08 -20.38 -9.88
N PRO A 183 -2.64 -20.24 -11.09
CA PRO A 183 -2.44 -19.04 -11.91
C PRO A 183 -2.96 -17.75 -11.27
N ASN A 184 -3.95 -17.85 -10.40
CA ASN A 184 -4.48 -16.70 -9.67
C ASN A 184 -3.72 -16.36 -8.39
N LEU A 185 -2.83 -17.23 -7.91
CA LEU A 185 -2.02 -16.98 -6.71
C LEU A 185 -0.62 -16.54 -7.12
N ILE A 186 -0.26 -15.33 -6.75
CA ILE A 186 1.06 -14.77 -7.05
C ILE A 186 1.78 -14.30 -5.80
N VAL A 187 3.09 -14.45 -5.78
CA VAL A 187 3.96 -13.87 -4.77
C VAL A 187 4.58 -12.61 -5.35
N ASN A 188 4.46 -11.50 -4.64
CA ASN A 188 5.04 -10.23 -5.06
C ASN A 188 6.54 -10.16 -4.75
N ASN A 189 7.36 -10.66 -5.65
CA ASN A 189 8.82 -10.68 -5.51
C ASN A 189 9.45 -9.28 -5.40
N ASN A 190 8.77 -8.25 -5.88
CA ASN A 190 9.28 -6.88 -5.80
C ASN A 190 9.23 -6.28 -4.38
N SER A 191 8.57 -6.94 -3.44
CA SER A 191 8.58 -6.55 -2.03
C SER A 191 9.72 -7.18 -1.25
N PHE A 192 10.48 -8.11 -1.85
CA PHE A 192 11.58 -8.81 -1.20
C PHE A 192 12.70 -7.85 -0.80
N LYS A 193 13.29 -8.14 0.34
CA LYS A 193 14.31 -7.33 1.00
C LYS A 193 15.44 -8.24 1.45
N GLU A 194 16.65 -7.81 1.16
CA GLU A 194 17.84 -8.57 1.54
C GLU A 194 18.29 -8.23 2.97
N ASP A 195 18.08 -6.96 3.37
CA ASP A 195 18.50 -6.45 4.67
C ASP A 195 17.34 -6.37 5.66
N LYS A 196 17.64 -6.57 6.96
CA LYS A 196 16.66 -6.43 8.04
C LYS A 196 16.16 -5.01 8.21
N GLU A 197 16.94 -4.02 7.83
CA GLU A 197 16.58 -2.62 7.84
C GLU A 197 16.62 -2.06 6.43
N ILE A 198 15.52 -1.47 6.00
CA ILE A 198 15.41 -0.91 4.66
C ILE A 198 15.58 0.60 4.75
N PRO A 199 16.62 1.13 4.12
CA PRO A 199 16.87 2.55 4.13
C PRO A 199 15.95 3.35 3.18
N TYR A 200 15.22 2.66 2.32
CA TYR A 200 14.39 3.29 1.26
C TYR A 200 12.92 3.15 1.55
N PHE A 201 12.38 4.06 2.29
CA PHE A 201 10.95 4.11 2.58
C PHE A 201 10.42 5.53 2.39
N THR A 202 9.17 5.60 1.99
CA THR A 202 8.37 6.81 2.19
C THR A 202 8.43 7.17 3.67
N PRO A 203 8.85 8.39 4.08
CA PRO A 203 8.92 8.78 5.50
C PRO A 203 7.52 8.81 6.12
N PHE A 204 6.96 7.64 6.35
CA PHE A 204 5.66 7.45 6.95
C PHE A 204 5.52 8.16 8.30
N ASN A 205 6.58 8.14 9.12
CA ASN A 205 6.58 8.74 10.45
C ASN A 205 6.70 10.28 10.47
N LEU A 206 6.49 10.94 9.34
CA LEU A 206 6.33 12.39 9.26
C LEU A 206 4.84 12.72 9.12
N ALA A 207 4.20 13.02 10.24
CA ALA A 207 2.77 13.30 10.27
C ALA A 207 2.47 14.69 9.68
N PRO A 208 1.61 14.80 8.65
CA PRO A 208 1.25 16.09 8.06
C PRO A 208 0.65 17.09 9.05
N LYS A 209 -0.02 16.60 10.10
CA LYS A 209 -0.57 17.45 11.17
C LYS A 209 0.47 18.24 11.94
N ASP A 210 1.74 17.83 11.90
CA ASP A 210 2.85 18.51 12.55
C ASP A 210 3.54 19.54 11.63
N GLU A 211 3.08 19.66 10.38
CA GLU A 211 3.59 20.66 9.44
C GLU A 211 3.01 22.05 9.71
N VAL A 212 3.79 23.10 9.42
CA VAL A 212 3.38 24.49 9.63
C VAL A 212 2.09 24.84 8.87
N ASN A 213 1.87 24.21 7.74
CA ASN A 213 0.71 24.43 6.87
C ASN A 213 -0.36 23.34 6.96
N ALA A 214 -0.37 22.56 8.05
CA ALA A 214 -1.28 21.44 8.25
C ALA A 214 -2.77 21.80 8.04
N SER A 215 -3.18 23.02 8.44
CA SER A 215 -4.54 23.51 8.29
C SER A 215 -4.98 23.74 6.83
N LEU A 216 -4.05 23.77 5.88
CA LEU A 216 -4.33 23.95 4.47
C LEU A 216 -4.59 22.62 3.75
N HIS A 217 -4.39 21.49 4.41
CA HIS A 217 -4.57 20.17 3.82
C HIS A 217 -6.05 19.73 3.86
N ASP A 218 -6.53 19.26 2.74
CA ASP A 218 -7.82 18.57 2.65
C ASP A 218 -7.60 17.06 2.70
N TYR A 219 -7.51 16.52 3.90
CA TYR A 219 -7.24 15.11 4.13
C TYR A 219 -8.29 14.17 3.54
N LYS A 220 -9.54 14.64 3.35
CA LYS A 220 -10.61 13.85 2.74
C LYS A 220 -10.35 13.47 1.28
N LYS A 221 -9.39 14.11 0.63
CA LYS A 221 -8.97 13.77 -0.74
C LYS A 221 -8.14 12.49 -0.82
N GLY A 222 -7.59 12.05 0.30
CA GLY A 222 -6.69 10.90 0.34
C GLY A 222 -5.41 11.11 -0.47
N CYS A 223 -4.73 10.03 -0.79
CA CYS A 223 -3.53 10.04 -1.63
C CYS A 223 -3.62 8.93 -2.69
N TRP A 224 -2.54 8.72 -3.45
CA TRP A 224 -2.49 7.69 -4.49
C TRP A 224 -2.80 6.28 -3.94
N VAL A 225 -2.41 5.97 -2.70
CA VAL A 225 -2.63 4.66 -2.07
C VAL A 225 -4.09 4.26 -2.12
N THR A 226 -5.00 5.18 -1.84
CA THR A 226 -6.45 4.90 -1.80
C THR A 226 -7.05 4.48 -3.14
N SER A 227 -6.49 4.99 -4.23
CA SER A 227 -6.95 4.61 -5.58
C SER A 227 -6.22 3.40 -6.14
N TYR A 228 -5.05 3.17 -5.64
CA TYR A 228 -4.08 2.26 -6.18
C TYR A 228 -4.11 0.90 -5.48
N CYS A 229 -4.00 0.91 -4.15
CA CYS A 229 -4.02 -0.30 -3.33
C CYS A 229 -5.45 -0.77 -3.01
N GLY A 230 -6.41 0.14 -3.07
CA GLY A 230 -7.79 -0.15 -2.68
C GLY A 230 -8.02 0.06 -1.18
N ILE A 231 -9.08 -0.55 -0.68
CA ILE A 231 -9.43 -0.51 0.75
C ILE A 231 -8.56 -1.47 1.56
N GLY A 232 -8.49 -1.24 2.87
CA GLY A 232 -7.80 -2.13 3.82
C GLY A 232 -8.77 -2.92 4.67
N LEU A 233 -8.35 -4.11 5.10
CA LEU A 233 -9.02 -4.90 6.13
C LEU A 233 -7.99 -5.45 7.10
N ASN A 234 -8.24 -5.29 8.39
CA ASN A 234 -7.48 -5.95 9.44
C ASN A 234 -8.41 -6.47 10.55
N HIS A 235 -7.86 -6.92 11.66
CA HIS A 235 -8.65 -7.43 12.81
C HIS A 235 -9.60 -6.40 13.43
N LEU A 236 -9.45 -5.10 13.13
CA LEU A 236 -10.30 -4.01 13.63
C LEU A 236 -11.45 -3.65 12.67
N GLY A 237 -11.39 -4.06 11.41
CA GLY A 237 -12.42 -3.79 10.40
C GLY A 237 -11.87 -3.27 9.08
N TYR A 238 -12.77 -2.68 8.27
CA TYR A 238 -12.47 -2.11 6.95
C TYR A 238 -12.05 -0.64 7.05
N PHE A 239 -11.12 -0.25 6.18
CA PHE A 239 -10.51 1.08 6.15
C PHE A 239 -10.37 1.61 4.73
N ALA A 240 -10.22 2.93 4.60
CA ALA A 240 -10.02 3.61 3.33
C ALA A 240 -8.74 3.15 2.58
N CYS A 241 -7.77 2.60 3.29
CA CYS A 241 -6.60 1.88 2.76
C CYS A 241 -5.95 1.06 3.87
N GLY A 242 -5.05 0.12 3.54
CA GLY A 242 -4.35 -0.69 4.54
C GLY A 242 -3.50 0.14 5.50
N VAL A 243 -2.92 1.26 5.02
CA VAL A 243 -2.16 2.17 5.89
C VAL A 243 -3.04 2.80 6.97
N ALA A 244 -4.27 3.19 6.63
CA ALA A 244 -5.24 3.70 7.60
C ALA A 244 -5.57 2.67 8.69
N GLY A 245 -5.71 1.40 8.31
CA GLY A 245 -5.87 0.29 9.27
C GLY A 245 -4.67 0.13 10.21
N GLY A 246 -3.45 0.31 9.69
CA GLY A 246 -2.23 0.31 10.49
C GLY A 246 -2.18 1.49 11.49
N ILE A 247 -2.61 2.68 11.08
CA ILE A 247 -2.70 3.86 11.95
C ILE A 247 -3.77 3.65 13.03
N GLU A 248 -4.95 3.15 12.66
CA GLU A 248 -6.02 2.85 13.63
C GLU A 248 -5.54 1.91 14.74
N ARG A 249 -4.77 0.87 14.39
CA ARG A 249 -4.20 -0.05 15.36
C ARG A 249 -3.34 0.68 16.41
N VAL A 250 -2.61 1.72 15.98
CA VAL A 250 -1.77 2.51 16.89
C VAL A 250 -2.60 3.51 17.69
N LEU A 251 -3.56 4.19 17.07
CA LEU A 251 -4.36 5.23 17.70
C LEU A 251 -5.52 4.70 18.54
N GLN A 252 -6.02 3.50 18.26
CA GLN A 252 -7.13 2.84 18.96
C GLN A 252 -8.41 3.69 19.06
N THR A 253 -8.78 4.34 17.96
CA THR A 253 -9.94 5.25 17.89
C THR A 253 -11.27 4.56 17.62
N ASN A 254 -11.26 3.26 17.37
CA ASN A 254 -12.41 2.40 17.06
C ASN A 254 -13.21 2.85 15.81
N LYS A 255 -12.50 3.24 14.76
CA LYS A 255 -13.10 3.74 13.50
C LYS A 255 -13.14 2.70 12.37
N GLY A 256 -12.76 1.45 12.63
CA GLY A 256 -12.88 0.37 11.66
C GLY A 256 -14.35 0.05 11.37
N ILE A 257 -14.73 0.06 10.08
CA ILE A 257 -16.06 -0.35 9.61
C ILE A 257 -16.18 -1.86 9.80
N LYS A 258 -17.25 -2.33 10.41
CA LYS A 258 -17.31 -3.74 10.89
C LYS A 258 -17.81 -4.72 9.83
N ARG A 259 -18.55 -4.28 8.83
CA ARG A 259 -19.15 -5.14 7.79
C ARG A 259 -18.88 -4.56 6.41
N LEU A 260 -18.62 -5.42 5.45
CA LEU A 260 -18.34 -5.02 4.07
C LEU A 260 -19.51 -4.22 3.45
N GLN A 261 -20.75 -4.58 3.75
CA GLN A 261 -21.94 -3.87 3.28
C GLN A 261 -22.05 -2.42 3.78
N GLU A 262 -21.30 -2.06 4.83
CA GLU A 262 -21.30 -0.71 5.41
C GLU A 262 -20.18 0.17 4.80
N VAL A 263 -19.35 -0.40 3.93
CA VAL A 263 -18.24 0.33 3.31
C VAL A 263 -18.79 1.30 2.26
N GLU A 264 -18.94 2.55 2.67
CA GLU A 264 -19.45 3.66 1.86
C GLU A 264 -18.40 4.77 1.70
N THR A 265 -18.47 5.48 0.58
CA THR A 265 -17.53 6.58 0.27
C THR A 265 -17.46 7.62 1.37
N THR A 266 -18.58 7.98 1.97
CA THR A 266 -18.66 8.99 3.04
C THR A 266 -17.87 8.55 4.28
N LEU A 267 -18.08 7.31 4.75
CA LEU A 267 -17.37 6.77 5.89
C LEU A 267 -15.86 6.64 5.62
N LEU A 268 -15.50 6.23 4.40
CA LEU A 268 -14.10 6.18 4.00
C LEU A 268 -13.46 7.57 3.98
N GLN A 269 -14.19 8.62 3.57
CA GLN A 269 -13.71 10.00 3.62
C GLN A 269 -13.52 10.53 5.06
N GLU A 270 -14.37 10.12 5.98
CA GLU A 270 -14.20 10.43 7.40
C GLU A 270 -12.93 9.77 7.94
N GLN A 271 -12.71 8.51 7.62
CA GLN A 271 -11.45 7.83 7.97
C GLN A 271 -10.23 8.52 7.36
N LEU A 272 -10.29 8.97 6.10
CA LEU A 272 -9.20 9.73 5.48
C LEU A 272 -8.90 11.01 6.25
N HIS A 273 -9.95 11.74 6.67
CA HIS A 273 -9.77 12.94 7.49
C HIS A 273 -8.98 12.62 8.76
N ASP A 274 -9.31 11.53 9.42
CA ASP A 274 -8.71 11.18 10.70
C ASP A 274 -7.29 10.59 10.57
N PHE A 275 -7.04 9.78 9.56
CA PHE A 275 -5.79 9.02 9.45
C PHE A 275 -4.75 9.64 8.53
N CYS A 276 -5.16 10.35 7.45
CA CYS A 276 -4.19 10.96 6.54
C CYS A 276 -3.36 12.06 7.20
N GLN A 277 -3.87 12.69 8.23
CA GLN A 277 -3.11 13.67 9.02
C GLN A 277 -1.90 13.08 9.79
N TRP A 278 -1.86 11.74 9.91
CA TRP A 278 -0.75 11.01 10.53
C TRP A 278 0.20 10.40 9.50
N CYS A 279 -0.22 10.32 8.25
CA CYS A 279 0.42 9.51 7.23
C CYS A 279 1.38 10.32 6.36
N GLY A 280 2.68 10.09 6.48
CA GLY A 280 3.69 10.75 5.64
C GLY A 280 3.51 10.53 4.13
N ASN A 281 2.79 9.46 3.72
CA ASN A 281 2.39 9.29 2.32
C ASN A 281 1.51 10.44 1.82
N PHE A 282 0.73 11.07 2.68
CA PHE A 282 -0.10 12.21 2.32
C PHE A 282 0.76 13.44 2.05
N SER A 283 1.69 13.78 2.92
CA SER A 283 2.62 14.90 2.75
C SER A 283 3.45 14.79 1.49
N ALA A 284 3.91 13.59 1.18
CA ALA A 284 4.63 13.30 -0.05
C ALA A 284 3.87 13.75 -1.29
N TYR A 285 2.56 13.67 -1.25
CA TYR A 285 1.69 13.99 -2.38
C TYR A 285 1.05 15.39 -2.30
N ALA A 286 1.14 16.06 -1.18
CA ALA A 286 0.58 17.40 -0.99
C ALA A 286 1.44 18.54 -1.54
N GLY A 287 2.66 18.29 -1.98
CA GLY A 287 3.45 19.32 -2.66
C GLY A 287 4.97 19.26 -2.57
N ASN A 288 5.54 18.39 -1.74
CA ASN A 288 7.00 18.34 -1.56
C ASN A 288 7.63 17.10 -2.17
N GLN A 289 7.16 16.70 -3.33
CA GLN A 289 7.38 15.36 -3.86
C GLN A 289 8.70 15.11 -4.54
N GLY A 290 9.32 16.15 -5.08
CA GLY A 290 10.52 15.97 -5.88
C GLY A 290 11.66 15.34 -5.11
N ASP A 291 11.65 15.55 -3.83
CA ASP A 291 12.77 15.16 -3.00
C ASP A 291 12.62 13.85 -2.28
N PHE A 292 11.48 13.21 -2.42
CA PHE A 292 11.02 12.23 -1.51
C PHE A 292 11.23 10.79 -1.97
N MET A 293 11.04 10.56 -3.25
CA MET A 293 11.24 9.27 -3.91
C MET A 293 12.70 9.03 -4.31
N ASP A 294 13.47 10.09 -4.43
CA ASP A 294 14.84 10.03 -4.91
C ASP A 294 15.85 9.58 -3.90
N ARG A 295 15.36 9.38 -2.70
CA ARG A 295 16.36 9.19 -1.76
C ARG A 295 16.29 7.87 -1.22
N ALA A 296 17.05 7.20 -1.77
CA ALA A 296 17.65 6.24 -0.97
C ALA A 296 18.11 6.93 0.28
N GLU A 297 17.49 6.68 1.31
CA GLU A 297 17.92 7.21 2.58
C GLU A 297 19.24 6.60 3.04
N LYS A 298 20.13 6.30 2.08
CA LYS A 298 21.40 5.66 2.32
C LYS A 298 22.32 6.50 3.18
N ASP A 299 22.21 7.80 3.07
CA ASP A 299 23.40 8.60 3.37
C ASP A 299 23.22 9.65 4.46
N SER A 300 22.10 9.75 5.14
CA SER A 300 22.01 10.76 6.19
C SER A 300 21.01 10.48 7.30
N ALA A 301 21.45 10.66 8.54
CA ALA A 301 20.65 10.62 9.76
C ALA A 301 19.38 11.51 9.73
N PRO A 302 19.35 12.70 9.07
CA PRO A 302 18.14 13.51 8.97
C PRO A 302 16.96 12.83 8.31
N LYS A 303 17.22 11.81 7.51
CA LYS A 303 16.18 11.08 6.77
C LYS A 303 15.39 10.10 7.63
N ARG A 304 15.86 9.81 8.81
CA ARG A 304 15.15 9.06 9.85
C ARG A 304 14.38 9.98 10.80
N ALA A 305 14.00 11.16 10.35
CA ALA A 305 13.22 12.06 11.14
C ALA A 305 11.83 11.48 11.44
N MET A 306 11.37 11.70 12.66
CA MET A 306 10.04 11.35 13.13
C MET A 306 9.39 12.60 13.69
N SER A 307 8.16 12.88 13.31
CA SER A 307 7.40 14.01 13.82
C SER A 307 7.02 13.82 15.29
N ASP A 308 6.73 14.92 15.97
CA ASP A 308 6.53 14.89 17.43
C ASP A 308 5.26 14.14 17.83
N SER A 309 4.20 14.23 17.03
CA SER A 309 2.98 13.44 17.27
C SER A 309 3.25 11.94 17.24
N TRP A 310 4.05 11.44 16.29
CA TRP A 310 4.42 10.03 16.24
C TRP A 310 5.33 9.62 17.40
N LYS A 311 6.29 10.47 17.78
CA LYS A 311 7.15 10.20 18.95
C LYS A 311 6.33 10.03 20.22
N GLU A 312 5.32 10.88 20.40
CA GLU A 312 4.50 10.86 21.61
C GLU A 312 3.64 9.60 21.68
N ILE A 313 2.95 9.24 20.58
CA ILE A 313 2.07 8.07 20.59
C ILE A 313 2.86 6.77 20.74
N TYR A 314 4.02 6.64 20.07
CA TYR A 314 4.87 5.46 20.22
C TYR A 314 5.47 5.31 21.62
N LYS A 315 5.77 6.41 22.31
CA LYS A 315 6.18 6.35 23.73
C LYS A 315 5.08 5.77 24.63
N GLN A 316 3.82 6.05 24.32
CA GLN A 316 2.70 5.49 25.07
C GLN A 316 2.60 3.98 24.88
N HIS A 317 2.74 3.50 23.65
CA HIS A 317 2.74 2.06 23.36
C HIS A 317 3.86 1.32 24.09
N ASN A 318 5.09 1.86 24.07
CA ASN A 318 6.25 1.21 24.68
C ASN A 318 6.22 1.22 26.23
N LYS A 319 5.43 2.09 26.85
CA LYS A 319 5.26 2.08 28.31
C LYS A 319 4.40 0.93 28.82
N HIS A 320 3.52 0.40 27.99
CA HIS A 320 2.65 -0.73 28.35
C HIS A 320 3.35 -2.09 28.26
N GLU A 321 4.49 -2.19 27.61
CA GLU A 321 5.31 -3.40 27.54
C GLU A 321 6.29 -3.55 28.71
N ILE A 322 6.45 -2.51 29.58
CA ILE A 322 7.39 -2.49 30.71
C ILE A 322 6.68 -2.76 32.06
N ASN A 323 5.39 -2.97 32.06
CA ASN A 323 4.59 -3.40 33.21
C ASN A 323 3.95 -4.77 32.94
#